data_8cb4db3ebb2b0d5d9b211c3ad5074671
#
_entry.id   8cb4db3ebb2b0d5d9b211c3ad5074671
#
_cell.length_a   1.000
_cell.length_b   1.000
_cell.length_c   1.000
_cell.angle_alpha   90.00
_cell.angle_beta   90.00
_cell.angle_gamma   90.00
#
_symmetry.space_group_name_H-M   'P 1'
#
loop_
_entity.id
_entity.type
_entity.pdbx_description
1 polymer ?
#
loop_
_entity_poly.entity_id
_entity_poly.type
_entity_poly.pdbx_seq_one_letter_code
_entity_poly.pdbx_strand_id
1 'polypeptide(L)'
;MANYGCFSITAKKDENIVPLVFKEFTGNVPTGAYNKLKFICFEGPVGTTFKLNGTPNKIPTTGKFITPYDGNSYITINSLTFDDGCTDFDVWVIF
;
A
#
# COMPACT_ATOMS: atom_id res chain seq x y z
N MET A 1 -6.14 -11.99 15.69
CA MET A 1 -5.25 -10.84 15.88
C MET A 1 -4.85 -10.30 14.51
N ALA A 2 -4.98 -9.00 14.29
CA ALA A 2 -4.55 -8.41 13.04
C ALA A 2 -3.02 -8.29 13.02
N ASN A 3 -2.41 -8.62 11.89
CA ASN A 3 -1.00 -8.39 11.67
C ASN A 3 -0.82 -7.01 11.02
N TYR A 4 0.08 -6.21 11.56
CA TYR A 4 0.33 -4.88 11.04
C TYR A 4 1.83 -4.64 10.91
N GLY A 5 2.19 -3.66 10.10
CA GLY A 5 3.58 -3.28 9.90
C GLY A 5 3.73 -1.84 9.42
N CYS A 6 4.92 -1.30 9.60
CA CYS A 6 5.32 0.02 9.12
C CYS A 6 6.64 -0.15 8.37
N PHE A 7 6.67 0.31 7.13
CA PHE A 7 7.81 0.08 6.25
C PHE A 7 8.11 1.33 5.41
N SER A 8 9.38 1.45 5.01
CA SER A 8 9.79 2.40 3.97
C SER A 8 9.86 1.63 2.65
N ILE A 9 9.08 2.05 1.66
CA ILE A 9 8.92 1.33 0.40
C ILE A 9 9.44 2.14 -0.76
N THR A 10 10.23 1.48 -1.63
CA THR A 10 10.65 1.99 -2.92
C THR A 10 10.11 1.05 -3.99
N ALA A 11 9.39 1.58 -4.95
CA ALA A 11 8.79 0.82 -6.03
C ALA A 11 9.05 1.49 -7.37
N LYS A 12 9.18 0.67 -8.41
CA LYS A 12 9.31 1.13 -9.78
C LYS A 12 7.96 1.59 -10.31
N LYS A 13 7.99 2.28 -11.47
CA LYS A 13 6.78 2.65 -12.20
C LYS A 13 5.87 1.44 -12.37
N ASP A 14 4.60 1.59 -11.99
CA ASP A 14 3.55 0.59 -12.13
C ASP A 14 3.83 -0.75 -11.41
N GLU A 15 4.81 -0.79 -10.51
CA GLU A 15 5.07 -1.97 -9.70
C GLU A 15 4.07 -2.06 -8.55
N ASN A 16 3.43 -3.24 -8.38
CA ASN A 16 2.51 -3.47 -7.28
C ASN A 16 3.28 -3.53 -5.97
N ILE A 17 2.96 -2.63 -5.02
CA ILE A 17 3.66 -2.59 -3.73
C ILE A 17 3.17 -3.65 -2.75
N VAL A 18 2.01 -4.26 -2.96
CA VAL A 18 1.45 -5.24 -2.02
C VAL A 18 2.42 -6.40 -1.78
N PRO A 19 2.99 -7.06 -2.82
CA PRO A 19 4.00 -8.09 -2.59
C PRO A 19 5.26 -7.59 -1.88
N LEU A 20 5.66 -6.33 -2.15
CA LEU A 20 6.84 -5.75 -1.50
C LEU A 20 6.64 -5.58 -0.01
N VAL A 21 5.45 -5.15 0.40
CA VAL A 21 5.09 -5.00 1.81
C VAL A 21 5.10 -6.35 2.52
N PHE A 22 4.54 -7.37 1.91
CA PHE A 22 4.58 -8.73 2.47
C PHE A 22 6.02 -9.24 2.60
N LYS A 23 6.85 -8.96 1.61
CA LYS A 23 8.26 -9.35 1.65
C LYS A 23 8.98 -8.67 2.82
N GLU A 24 8.73 -7.39 3.07
CA GLU A 24 9.30 -6.68 4.22
C GLU A 24 8.83 -7.29 5.55
N PHE A 25 7.57 -7.74 5.62
CA PHE A 25 7.00 -8.31 6.82
C PHE A 25 7.50 -9.74 7.08
N THR A 26 7.54 -10.58 6.03
CA THR A 26 7.84 -12.02 6.18
C THR A 26 9.22 -12.41 5.69
N GLY A 27 9.91 -11.55 4.95
CA GLY A 27 11.17 -11.88 4.27
C GLY A 27 10.99 -12.58 2.94
N ASN A 28 9.76 -12.94 2.55
CA ASN A 28 9.46 -13.66 1.32
C ASN A 28 8.29 -13.05 0.58
N VAL A 29 8.33 -13.10 -0.74
CA VAL A 29 7.18 -12.70 -1.56
C VAL A 29 6.09 -13.76 -1.38
N PRO A 30 4.87 -13.37 -0.98
CA PRO A 30 3.79 -14.33 -0.78
C PRO A 30 3.26 -14.87 -2.11
N THR A 31 2.67 -16.05 -2.04
CA THR A 31 1.96 -16.68 -3.17
C THR A 31 0.51 -16.92 -2.79
N GLY A 32 -0.37 -16.95 -3.79
CA GLY A 32 -1.78 -17.27 -3.58
C GLY A 32 -2.54 -16.20 -2.81
N ALA A 33 -3.36 -16.63 -1.86
CA ALA A 33 -4.35 -15.78 -1.20
C ALA A 33 -3.77 -14.80 -0.17
N TYR A 34 -2.48 -14.88 0.12
CA TYR A 34 -1.85 -14.05 1.15
C TYR A 34 -1.31 -12.72 0.65
N ASN A 35 -1.60 -12.35 -0.59
CA ASN A 35 -1.10 -11.11 -1.19
C ASN A 35 -2.12 -9.98 -1.15
N LYS A 36 -2.91 -9.89 -0.10
CA LYS A 36 -3.95 -8.87 0.05
C LYS A 36 -3.80 -8.16 1.38
N LEU A 37 -4.03 -6.84 1.37
CA LEU A 37 -4.03 -6.02 2.58
C LEU A 37 -5.46 -5.64 2.94
N LYS A 38 -5.70 -5.43 4.23
CA LYS A 38 -6.97 -4.91 4.74
C LYS A 38 -6.96 -3.41 4.90
N PHE A 39 -5.78 -2.83 5.03
CA PHE A 39 -5.61 -1.42 5.28
C PHE A 39 -4.27 -0.95 4.74
N ILE A 40 -4.24 0.23 4.20
CA ILE A 40 -3.00 0.93 3.89
C ILE A 40 -3.14 2.42 4.17
N CYS A 41 -2.09 2.97 4.77
CA CYS A 41 -1.88 4.40 4.89
C CYS A 41 -0.46 4.67 4.40
N PHE A 42 -0.28 5.67 3.55
CA PHE A 42 1.08 6.02 3.13
C PHE A 42 1.25 7.52 3.01
N GLU A 43 2.48 7.97 3.22
CA GLU A 43 2.89 9.36 3.06
C GLU A 43 3.82 9.50 1.87
N GLY A 44 3.62 10.56 1.10
CA GLY A 44 4.45 10.90 -0.04
C GLY A 44 4.17 12.32 -0.51
N PRO A 45 4.85 12.77 -1.58
CA PRO A 45 4.62 14.12 -2.12
C PRO A 45 3.18 14.31 -2.56
N VAL A 46 2.61 15.48 -2.20
CA VAL A 46 1.27 15.89 -2.61
C VAL A 46 1.15 15.83 -4.14
N GLY A 47 0.05 15.27 -4.61
CA GLY A 47 -0.21 15.15 -6.04
C GLY A 47 0.39 13.92 -6.71
N THR A 48 1.14 13.08 -5.98
CA THR A 48 1.61 11.81 -6.49
C THR A 48 0.42 10.97 -6.94
N THR A 49 0.43 10.51 -8.18
CA THR A 49 -0.66 9.71 -8.75
C THR A 49 -0.39 8.23 -8.58
N PHE A 50 -1.45 7.50 -8.28
CA PHE A 50 -1.37 6.05 -8.07
C PHE A 50 -2.70 5.41 -8.44
N LYS A 51 -2.69 4.07 -8.50
CA LYS A 51 -3.91 3.28 -8.72
C LYS A 51 -4.10 2.30 -7.58
N LEU A 52 -5.24 2.40 -6.92
CA LEU A 52 -5.65 1.47 -5.88
C LEU A 52 -6.65 0.48 -6.49
N ASN A 53 -6.27 -0.79 -6.53
CA ASN A 53 -7.07 -1.83 -7.20
C ASN A 53 -7.45 -1.43 -8.64
N GLY A 54 -6.54 -0.73 -9.32
CA GLY A 54 -6.76 -0.25 -10.69
C GLY A 54 -7.50 1.08 -10.81
N THR A 55 -7.99 1.64 -9.70
CA THR A 55 -8.70 2.93 -9.70
C THR A 55 -7.73 4.10 -9.51
N PRO A 56 -7.69 5.08 -10.43
CA PRO A 56 -6.80 6.22 -10.31
C PRO A 56 -7.10 7.10 -9.09
N ASN A 57 -6.05 7.53 -8.42
CA ASN A 57 -6.10 8.40 -7.25
C ASN A 57 -4.86 9.29 -7.22
N LYS A 58 -4.83 10.23 -6.29
CA LYS A 58 -3.64 11.03 -6.02
C LYS A 58 -3.53 11.33 -4.53
N ILE A 59 -2.30 11.56 -4.05
CA ILE A 59 -2.07 11.94 -2.67
C ILE A 59 -2.64 13.35 -2.46
N PRO A 60 -3.55 13.51 -1.46
CA PRO A 60 -4.19 14.81 -1.21
C PRO A 60 -3.22 15.80 -0.54
N THR A 61 -3.71 17.02 -0.30
CA THR A 61 -2.91 18.12 0.26
C THR A 61 -2.37 17.84 1.65
N THR A 62 -2.90 16.83 2.35
CA THR A 62 -2.37 16.40 3.65
C THR A 62 -1.05 15.63 3.53
N GLY A 63 -0.66 15.20 2.33
CA GLY A 63 0.51 14.36 2.11
C GLY A 63 0.31 12.90 2.50
N LYS A 64 -0.91 12.51 2.87
CA LYS A 64 -1.24 11.15 3.28
C LYS A 64 -2.44 10.61 2.52
N PHE A 65 -2.40 9.32 2.22
CA PHE A 65 -3.56 8.58 1.74
C PHE A 65 -3.89 7.47 2.73
N ILE A 66 -5.18 7.33 3.09
CA ILE A 66 -5.63 6.39 4.11
C ILE A 66 -6.86 5.67 3.57
N THR A 67 -6.85 4.33 3.62
CA THR A 67 -8.06 3.55 3.29
C THR A 67 -8.93 3.37 4.52
N PRO A 68 -10.27 3.23 4.35
CA PRO A 68 -11.17 2.99 5.48
C PRO A 68 -10.87 1.67 6.16
N TYR A 69 -10.89 1.68 7.52
CA TYR A 69 -10.71 0.46 8.30
C TYR A 69 -11.26 0.69 9.72
N ASP A 70 -12.16 -0.20 10.17
CA ASP A 70 -12.68 -0.16 11.53
C ASP A 70 -12.63 -1.54 12.22
N GLY A 71 -11.92 -2.50 11.61
CA GLY A 71 -11.83 -3.87 12.12
C GLY A 71 -12.89 -4.80 11.55
N ASN A 72 -14.09 -4.29 11.26
CA ASN A 72 -15.20 -5.09 10.70
C ASN A 72 -15.50 -4.71 9.25
N SER A 73 -15.17 -3.49 8.86
CA SER A 73 -15.42 -2.97 7.52
C SER A 73 -14.12 -2.40 6.97
N TYR A 74 -13.73 -2.86 5.79
CA TYR A 74 -12.50 -2.42 5.14
C TYR A 74 -12.56 -2.72 3.64
N ILE A 75 -11.65 -2.09 2.89
CA ILE A 75 -11.45 -2.38 1.48
C ILE A 75 -10.32 -3.42 1.36
N THR A 76 -10.57 -4.52 0.65
CA THR A 76 -9.51 -5.48 0.35
C THR A 76 -8.58 -4.86 -0.71
N ILE A 77 -7.30 -4.75 -0.39
CA ILE A 77 -6.32 -4.16 -1.27
C ILE A 77 -5.54 -5.27 -1.98
N ASN A 78 -5.79 -5.43 -3.27
CA ASN A 78 -5.15 -6.42 -4.11
C ASN A 78 -3.91 -5.86 -4.81
N SER A 79 -3.95 -4.57 -5.13
CA SER A 79 -2.86 -3.91 -5.83
C SER A 79 -2.82 -2.43 -5.49
N LEU A 80 -1.62 -1.89 -5.41
CA LEU A 80 -1.38 -0.47 -5.36
C LEU A 80 -0.14 -0.20 -6.23
N THR A 81 -0.31 0.62 -7.26
CA THR A 81 0.78 0.97 -8.17
C THR A 81 0.92 2.47 -8.25
N PHE A 82 2.15 2.97 -8.19
CA PHE A 82 2.44 4.39 -8.38
C PHE A 82 2.78 4.63 -9.84
N ASP A 83 2.14 5.62 -10.46
CA ASP A 83 2.28 5.89 -11.89
C ASP A 83 3.73 6.20 -12.31
N ASP A 84 4.48 6.87 -11.43
CA ASP A 84 5.90 7.19 -11.66
C ASP A 84 6.81 6.48 -10.65
N GLY A 85 6.30 5.46 -9.96
CA GLY A 85 7.02 4.81 -8.89
C GLY A 85 7.05 5.64 -7.62
N CYS A 86 7.80 5.18 -6.62
CA CYS A 86 8.00 5.89 -5.36
C CYS A 86 9.36 5.57 -4.77
N THR A 87 9.89 6.49 -3.96
CA THR A 87 11.16 6.31 -3.26
C THR A 87 10.96 6.63 -1.80
N ASP A 88 11.26 5.66 -0.93
CA ASP A 88 11.23 5.81 0.53
C ASP A 88 9.89 6.37 1.06
N PHE A 89 8.76 5.91 0.49
CA PHE A 89 7.46 6.26 1.02
C PHE A 89 7.22 5.49 2.32
N ASP A 90 6.78 6.20 3.35
CA ASP A 90 6.40 5.55 4.62
C ASP A 90 5.01 4.93 4.45
N VAL A 91 4.91 3.63 4.75
CA VAL A 91 3.70 2.84 4.54
C VAL A 91 3.32 2.11 5.83
N TRP A 92 2.06 2.24 6.23
CA TRP A 92 1.48 1.50 7.35
C TRP A 92 0.39 0.60 6.80
N VAL A 93 0.42 -0.67 7.18
CA VAL A 93 -0.50 -1.68 6.62
C VAL A 93 -1.08 -2.57 7.70
N ILE A 94 -2.23 -3.17 7.39
CA ILE A 94 -2.81 -4.29 8.13
C ILE A 94 -3.01 -5.42 7.11
N PHE A 95 -2.46 -6.57 7.44
CA PHE A 95 -2.54 -7.77 6.61
C PHE A 95 -3.83 -8.55 6.84
#